data_71af06ecc6a33f880d5ff727986489c8
#
_entry.id   71af06ecc6a33f880d5ff727986489c8
#
_cell.length_a   1.000
_cell.length_b   1.000
_cell.length_c   1.000
_cell.angle_alpha   90.00
_cell.angle_beta   90.00
_cell.angle_gamma   90.00
#
_symmetry.space_group_name_H-M   'P 1'
#
loop_
_entity.id
_entity.type
_entity.pdbx_description
1 polymer ?
#
loop_
_entity_poly.entity_id
_entity_poly.type
_entity_poly.pdbx_seq_one_letter_code
_entity_poly.pdbx_strand_id
1 'polypeptide(L)'
;MNKSVEIEGVIIQPLKQITDNCGSILHMLRNDSDLFEKFGEVYFSEIHPGMIKAWKRHKKQTQNLTVPLERIRLVIYDDRPMSSTHGKVSEYELGRPEHYRLIRIPPMLWYGFQAFGNQTSLIANCTDQPHDPEESESLSADSSQIPYQWNP
;
A
#
# COMPACT_ATOMS: atom_id res chain seq x y z
N MET A 1 7.09 10.61 18.05
CA MET A 1 6.88 9.43 17.20
C MET A 1 5.40 9.04 17.26
N ASN A 2 4.71 9.25 16.18
CA ASN A 2 3.34 8.72 16.08
C ASN A 2 3.43 7.22 15.88
N LYS A 3 2.99 6.46 16.88
CA LYS A 3 2.76 5.03 16.67
C LYS A 3 1.68 4.92 15.60
N SER A 4 2.00 4.23 14.50
CA SER A 4 0.97 3.89 13.51
C SER A 4 -0.16 3.15 14.21
N VAL A 5 -1.37 3.64 14.03
CA VAL A 5 -2.56 2.97 14.54
C VAL A 5 -2.75 1.71 13.71
N GLU A 6 -2.97 0.59 14.37
CA GLU A 6 -3.28 -0.66 13.66
C GLU A 6 -4.69 -0.57 13.09
N ILE A 7 -4.81 -0.82 11.78
CA ILE A 7 -6.10 -0.84 11.07
C ILE A 7 -6.57 -2.29 10.96
N GLU A 8 -7.80 -2.56 11.32
CA GLU A 8 -8.38 -3.90 11.29
C GLU A 8 -8.27 -4.53 9.88
N GLY A 9 -7.64 -5.68 9.80
CA GLY A 9 -7.47 -6.45 8.56
C GLY A 9 -6.24 -6.09 7.75
N VAL A 10 -5.54 -5.00 8.05
CA VAL A 10 -4.26 -4.66 7.42
C VAL A 10 -3.16 -5.50 8.06
N ILE A 11 -2.39 -6.18 7.23
CA ILE A 11 -1.30 -7.04 7.67
C ILE A 11 0.00 -6.56 7.04
N ILE A 12 1.04 -6.44 7.86
CA ILE A 12 2.37 -6.06 7.42
C ILE A 12 3.31 -7.23 7.68
N GLN A 13 4.06 -7.60 6.65
CA GLN A 13 5.05 -8.69 6.73
C GLN A 13 6.40 -8.20 6.21
N PRO A 14 7.47 -8.25 7.01
CA PRO A 14 8.82 -7.99 6.51
C PRO A 14 9.16 -8.93 5.37
N LEU A 15 9.83 -8.40 4.35
CA LEU A 15 10.23 -9.15 3.18
C LEU A 15 11.75 -9.34 3.16
N LYS A 16 12.15 -10.49 2.64
CA LYS A 16 13.56 -10.87 2.57
C LYS A 16 14.26 -10.13 1.43
N GLN A 17 15.43 -9.59 1.75
CA GLN A 17 16.35 -8.97 0.80
C GLN A 17 17.65 -9.77 0.82
N ILE A 18 18.05 -10.32 -0.32
CA ILE A 18 19.29 -11.09 -0.44
C ILE A 18 20.23 -10.29 -1.34
N THR A 19 21.26 -9.71 -0.74
CA THR A 19 22.18 -8.79 -1.41
C THR A 19 23.55 -9.41 -1.57
N ASP A 20 24.17 -9.23 -2.75
CA ASP A 20 25.55 -9.58 -3.04
C ASP A 20 26.24 -8.44 -3.81
N ASN A 21 27.42 -8.71 -4.37
CA ASN A 21 28.18 -7.70 -5.10
C ASN A 21 27.52 -7.28 -6.43
N CYS A 22 26.59 -8.06 -6.93
CA CYS A 22 25.93 -7.79 -8.21
C CYS A 22 24.58 -7.08 -8.05
N GLY A 23 23.99 -7.11 -6.85
CA GLY A 23 22.70 -6.53 -6.58
C GLY A 23 21.92 -7.32 -5.54
N SER A 24 20.59 -7.28 -5.64
CA SER A 24 19.71 -7.89 -4.63
C SER A 24 18.59 -8.68 -5.27
N ILE A 25 18.22 -9.76 -4.60
CA ILE A 25 16.95 -10.45 -4.83
C ILE A 25 15.97 -9.96 -3.76
N LEU A 26 14.84 -9.47 -4.20
CA LEU A 26 13.81 -8.90 -3.32
C LEU A 26 12.59 -9.81 -3.37
N HIS A 27 12.32 -10.49 -2.27
CA HIS A 27 11.13 -11.32 -2.17
C HIS A 27 9.86 -10.46 -2.10
N MET A 28 8.76 -11.00 -2.54
CA MET A 28 7.46 -10.34 -2.43
C MET A 28 6.41 -11.33 -1.94
N LEU A 29 5.56 -11.84 -2.80
CA LEU A 29 4.48 -12.74 -2.42
C LEU A 29 4.74 -14.14 -2.96
N ARG A 30 4.73 -15.12 -2.06
CA ARG A 30 4.89 -16.54 -2.38
C ARG A 30 3.54 -17.23 -2.21
N ASN A 31 3.30 -18.24 -3.03
CA ASN A 31 2.05 -19.01 -2.93
C ASN A 31 1.98 -19.88 -1.67
N ASP A 32 3.10 -20.07 -0.97
CA ASP A 32 3.15 -20.76 0.32
C ASP A 32 3.14 -19.79 1.52
N SER A 33 2.95 -18.49 1.27
CA SER A 33 2.76 -17.48 2.32
C SER A 33 1.35 -17.56 2.89
N ASP A 34 1.22 -17.33 4.20
CA ASP A 34 -0.09 -17.23 4.86
C ASP A 34 -0.95 -16.08 4.30
N LEU A 35 -0.33 -15.10 3.66
CA LEU A 35 -1.03 -13.96 3.06
C LEU A 35 -1.54 -14.24 1.65
N PHE A 36 -1.09 -15.31 1.01
CA PHE A 36 -1.52 -15.65 -0.34
C PHE A 36 -2.88 -16.37 -0.31
N GLU A 37 -3.86 -15.85 -1.04
CA GLU A 37 -5.14 -16.49 -1.23
C GLU A 37 -5.31 -17.00 -2.65
N LYS A 38 -5.24 -16.09 -3.62
CA LYS A 38 -5.28 -16.43 -5.03
C LYS A 38 -4.64 -15.32 -5.86
N PHE A 39 -4.27 -15.66 -7.08
CA PHE A 39 -3.69 -14.73 -8.04
C PHE A 39 -4.78 -14.09 -8.89
N GLY A 40 -4.81 -12.79 -8.95
CA GLY A 40 -5.64 -12.04 -9.88
C GLY A 40 -4.82 -11.34 -10.94
N GLU A 41 -3.96 -10.42 -10.50
CA GLU A 41 -3.14 -9.61 -11.38
C GLU A 41 -1.89 -9.11 -10.64
N VAL A 42 -0.78 -8.97 -11.35
CA VAL A 42 0.39 -8.21 -10.87
C VAL A 42 0.58 -7.00 -11.77
N TYR A 43 0.71 -5.84 -11.15
CA TYR A 43 1.08 -4.63 -11.88
C TYR A 43 2.00 -3.75 -11.05
N PHE A 44 2.68 -2.84 -11.75
CA PHE A 44 3.57 -1.87 -11.15
C PHE A 44 2.98 -0.48 -11.30
N SER A 45 3.16 0.34 -10.28
CA SER A 45 2.74 1.73 -10.30
C SER A 45 3.96 2.61 -10.04
N GLU A 46 4.16 3.58 -10.91
CA GLU A 46 5.20 4.58 -10.72
C GLU A 46 4.61 5.83 -10.10
N ILE A 47 5.40 6.50 -9.26
CA ILE A 47 5.04 7.80 -8.73
C ILE A 47 6.29 8.69 -8.70
N HIS A 48 6.18 9.87 -9.34
CA HIS A 48 7.29 10.81 -9.40
C HIS A 48 7.57 11.46 -8.05
N PRO A 49 8.81 11.92 -7.81
CA PRO A 49 9.19 12.51 -6.53
C PRO A 49 8.24 13.60 -6.06
N GLY A 50 7.84 13.53 -4.79
CA GLY A 50 6.96 14.50 -4.17
C GLY A 50 5.50 14.43 -4.55
N MET A 51 5.15 13.64 -5.55
CA MET A 51 3.75 13.53 -6.01
C MET A 51 2.90 12.71 -5.05
N ILE A 52 1.60 12.96 -5.09
CA ILE A 52 0.60 12.28 -4.28
C ILE A 52 -0.39 11.59 -5.22
N LYS A 53 -0.61 10.30 -5.01
CA LYS A 53 -1.69 9.54 -5.63
C LYS A 53 -2.68 9.12 -4.55
N ALA A 54 -3.81 9.78 -4.47
CA ALA A 54 -4.85 9.52 -3.46
C ALA A 54 -6.20 9.99 -4.01
N TRP A 55 -7.27 9.48 -3.56
CA TRP A 55 -7.55 8.30 -2.74
C TRP A 55 -8.24 7.25 -3.57
N LYS A 56 -8.03 5.99 -3.24
CA LYS A 56 -8.67 4.88 -3.93
C LYS A 56 -9.18 3.87 -2.90
N ARG A 57 -10.32 3.25 -3.23
CA ARG A 57 -10.91 2.17 -2.44
C ARG A 57 -11.35 1.06 -3.37
N HIS A 58 -10.98 -0.17 -3.05
CA HIS A 58 -11.44 -1.35 -3.75
C HIS A 58 -12.59 -1.98 -3.00
N LYS A 59 -13.62 -2.39 -3.73
CA LYS A 59 -14.82 -3.02 -3.13
C LYS A 59 -14.62 -4.51 -2.92
N LYS A 60 -13.84 -5.17 -3.78
CA LYS A 60 -13.66 -6.61 -3.81
C LYS A 60 -12.20 -7.07 -3.76
N GLN A 61 -11.28 -6.27 -4.31
CA GLN A 61 -9.87 -6.66 -4.39
C GLN A 61 -9.16 -6.48 -3.06
N THR A 62 -8.33 -7.47 -2.72
CA THR A 62 -7.29 -7.34 -1.72
C THR A 62 -5.99 -6.91 -2.41
N GLN A 63 -5.33 -5.91 -1.87
CA GLN A 63 -4.07 -5.38 -2.38
C GLN A 63 -2.91 -5.96 -1.58
N ASN A 64 -1.86 -6.41 -2.26
CA ASN A 64 -0.60 -6.80 -1.64
C ASN A 64 0.49 -5.93 -2.24
N LEU A 65 0.91 -4.91 -1.50
CA LEU A 65 1.83 -3.88 -1.97
C LEU A 65 3.21 -4.04 -1.37
N THR A 66 4.23 -3.76 -2.17
CA THR A 66 5.59 -3.52 -1.69
C THR A 66 6.28 -2.47 -2.57
N VAL A 67 7.37 -1.89 -2.07
CA VAL A 67 8.08 -0.81 -2.77
C VAL A 67 9.54 -1.21 -2.97
N PRO A 68 9.87 -1.81 -4.14
CA PRO A 68 11.24 -2.27 -4.39
C PRO A 68 12.21 -1.16 -4.80
N LEU A 69 11.71 0.01 -5.20
CA LEU A 69 12.54 1.14 -5.63
C LEU A 69 12.05 2.42 -4.98
N GLU A 70 12.97 3.16 -4.35
CA GLU A 70 12.70 4.39 -3.60
C GLU A 70 11.79 4.16 -2.40
N ARG A 71 11.07 5.19 -1.95
CA ARG A 71 10.27 5.15 -0.73
C ARG A 71 8.97 5.90 -0.91
N ILE A 72 7.95 5.40 -0.24
CA ILE A 72 6.64 6.07 -0.17
C ILE A 72 6.14 6.12 1.27
N ARG A 73 5.25 7.07 1.52
CA ARG A 73 4.32 7.04 2.65
C ARG A 73 2.99 6.56 2.12
N LEU A 74 2.54 5.44 2.66
CA LEU A 74 1.20 4.92 2.41
C LEU A 74 0.30 5.35 3.56
N VAL A 75 -0.89 5.86 3.24
CA VAL A 75 -1.88 6.27 4.25
C VAL A 75 -3.14 5.47 4.01
N ILE A 76 -3.68 4.89 5.07
CA ILE A 76 -4.92 4.11 5.04
C ILE A 76 -5.93 4.75 5.98
N TYR A 77 -7.16 4.92 5.48
CA TYR A 77 -8.29 5.41 6.25
C TYR A 77 -9.41 4.37 6.26
N ASP A 78 -9.91 4.08 7.46
CA ASP A 78 -10.95 3.10 7.69
C ASP A 78 -12.28 3.78 8.00
N ASP A 79 -13.19 3.79 7.03
CA ASP A 79 -14.55 4.30 7.21
C ASP A 79 -15.61 3.19 7.28
N ARG A 80 -15.17 1.93 7.40
CA ARG A 80 -16.10 0.79 7.47
C ARG A 80 -16.93 0.86 8.75
N PRO A 81 -18.29 0.88 8.65
CA PRO A 81 -19.15 1.14 9.82
C PRO A 81 -19.00 0.12 10.95
N MET A 82 -18.69 -1.15 10.62
CA MET A 82 -18.62 -2.23 11.59
C MET A 82 -17.21 -2.57 12.04
N SER A 83 -16.22 -1.80 11.57
CA SER A 83 -14.81 -2.06 11.91
C SER A 83 -14.48 -1.56 13.31
N SER A 84 -13.63 -2.33 14.01
CA SER A 84 -13.10 -1.92 15.31
C SER A 84 -12.20 -0.68 15.22
N THR A 85 -11.72 -0.35 14.02
CA THR A 85 -10.88 0.83 13.77
C THR A 85 -11.59 1.90 12.92
N HIS A 86 -12.91 1.89 12.92
CA HIS A 86 -13.71 2.88 12.20
C HIS A 86 -13.27 4.32 12.56
N GLY A 87 -13.05 5.14 11.54
CA GLY A 87 -12.64 6.53 11.69
C GLY A 87 -11.14 6.75 11.86
N LYS A 88 -10.35 5.69 11.88
CA LYS A 88 -8.91 5.79 12.11
C LYS A 88 -8.13 5.94 10.81
N VAL A 89 -7.04 6.71 10.90
CA VAL A 89 -6.06 6.91 9.83
C VAL A 89 -4.73 6.36 10.31
N SER A 90 -4.01 5.66 9.46
CA SER A 90 -2.67 5.18 9.77
C SER A 90 -1.70 5.44 8.62
N GLU A 91 -0.45 5.78 8.98
CA GLU A 91 0.63 6.01 8.05
C GLU A 91 1.63 4.86 8.11
N TYR A 92 2.11 4.45 6.93
CA TYR A 92 3.10 3.38 6.80
C TYR A 92 4.20 3.86 5.86
N GLU A 93 5.45 3.70 6.29
CA GLU A 93 6.59 3.94 5.40
C GLU A 93 6.98 2.63 4.73
N LEU A 94 7.09 2.66 3.39
CA LEU A 94 7.51 1.51 2.59
C LEU A 94 8.70 1.90 1.71
N GLY A 95 9.70 1.04 1.68
CA GLY A 95 10.89 1.25 0.87
C GLY A 95 12.12 0.59 1.46
N ARG A 96 13.16 0.49 0.66
CA ARG A 96 14.42 -0.17 1.05
C ARG A 96 15.38 0.81 1.71
N PRO A 97 16.28 0.30 2.55
CA PRO A 97 16.37 -1.09 3.04
C PRO A 97 15.55 -1.35 4.30
N GLU A 98 15.17 -0.30 5.09
CA GLU A 98 14.64 -0.46 6.45
C GLU A 98 13.17 -0.87 6.48
N HIS A 99 12.41 -0.52 5.43
CA HIS A 99 10.96 -0.73 5.38
C HIS A 99 10.53 -1.53 4.16
N TYR A 100 11.35 -2.49 3.76
CA TYR A 100 10.98 -3.40 2.67
C TYR A 100 10.04 -4.46 3.22
N ARG A 101 8.74 -4.21 3.05
CA ARG A 101 7.65 -4.99 3.63
C ARG A 101 6.55 -5.19 2.61
N LEU A 102 5.82 -6.29 2.77
CA LEU A 102 4.53 -6.48 2.13
C LEU A 102 3.46 -5.89 3.05
N ILE A 103 2.57 -5.10 2.48
CA ILE A 103 1.36 -4.67 3.20
C ILE A 103 0.14 -5.21 2.46
N ARG A 104 -0.71 -5.93 3.19
CA ARG A 104 -1.97 -6.44 2.68
C ARG A 104 -3.09 -5.51 3.11
N ILE A 105 -3.81 -4.97 2.11
CA ILE A 105 -4.93 -4.05 2.33
C ILE A 105 -6.20 -4.77 1.89
N PRO A 106 -7.11 -5.13 2.83
CA PRO A 106 -8.37 -5.76 2.48
C PRO A 106 -9.30 -4.79 1.75
N PRO A 107 -10.39 -5.28 1.15
CA PRO A 107 -11.37 -4.42 0.51
C PRO A 107 -11.98 -3.38 1.46
N MET A 108 -12.51 -2.31 0.90
CA MET A 108 -13.28 -1.26 1.57
C MET A 108 -12.47 -0.31 2.45
N LEU A 109 -11.16 -0.28 2.30
CA LEU A 109 -10.29 0.72 2.92
C LEU A 109 -9.85 1.76 1.90
N TRP A 110 -9.90 3.03 2.29
CA TRP A 110 -9.32 4.11 1.49
C TRP A 110 -7.81 4.13 1.68
N TYR A 111 -7.07 4.24 0.60
CA TYR A 111 -5.63 4.39 0.68
C TYR A 111 -5.10 5.37 -0.36
N GLY A 112 -3.95 5.93 -0.07
CA GLY A 112 -3.20 6.77 -0.97
C GLY A 112 -1.73 6.77 -0.58
N PHE A 113 -0.89 7.32 -1.44
CA PHE A 113 0.54 7.36 -1.15
C PHE A 113 1.21 8.60 -1.72
N GLN A 114 2.29 8.99 -1.07
CA GLN A 114 3.17 10.07 -1.47
C GLN A 114 4.58 9.55 -1.63
N ALA A 115 5.24 9.94 -2.72
CA ALA A 115 6.63 9.54 -2.97
C ALA A 115 7.61 10.45 -2.22
N PHE A 116 8.61 9.81 -1.64
CA PHE A 116 9.79 10.47 -1.09
C PHE A 116 11.02 10.07 -1.92
N GLY A 117 12.09 10.81 -1.78
CA GLY A 117 13.33 10.53 -2.49
C GLY A 117 13.51 11.40 -3.73
N ASN A 118 14.55 11.11 -4.49
CA ASN A 118 15.00 11.96 -5.61
C ASN A 118 14.64 11.38 -6.98
N GLN A 119 14.12 10.16 -7.01
CA GLN A 119 13.79 9.45 -8.24
C GLN A 119 12.36 8.93 -8.15
N THR A 120 11.84 8.47 -9.29
CA THR A 120 10.53 7.82 -9.36
C THR A 120 10.51 6.57 -8.50
N SER A 121 9.52 6.50 -7.62
CA SER A 121 9.29 5.30 -6.80
C SER A 121 8.53 4.25 -7.60
N LEU A 122 8.81 2.99 -7.32
CA LEU A 122 8.11 1.87 -7.94
C LEU A 122 7.37 1.08 -6.87
N ILE A 123 6.06 0.92 -7.09
CA ILE A 123 5.18 0.13 -6.23
C ILE A 123 4.80 -1.12 -7.00
N ALA A 124 5.03 -2.28 -6.42
CA ALA A 124 4.55 -3.55 -6.95
C ALA A 124 3.28 -3.95 -6.22
N ASN A 125 2.26 -4.36 -6.96
CA ASN A 125 0.98 -4.78 -6.39
C ASN A 125 0.58 -6.13 -6.98
N CYS A 126 0.29 -7.09 -6.10
CA CYS A 126 -0.28 -8.37 -6.47
C CYS A 126 -1.69 -8.47 -5.89
N THR A 127 -2.69 -8.44 -6.77
CA THR A 127 -4.10 -8.46 -6.36
C THR A 127 -4.70 -9.86 -6.52
N ASP A 128 -5.76 -10.12 -5.77
CA ASP A 128 -6.49 -11.39 -5.82
C ASP A 128 -7.59 -11.41 -6.89
N GLN A 129 -7.85 -10.27 -7.53
CA GLN A 129 -8.85 -10.12 -8.60
C GLN A 129 -8.21 -9.36 -9.76
N PRO A 130 -8.50 -9.71 -11.02
CA PRO A 130 -8.05 -8.91 -12.15
C PRO A 130 -8.74 -7.54 -12.19
N HIS A 131 -8.16 -6.63 -12.94
CA HIS A 131 -8.66 -5.26 -13.04
C HIS A 131 -10.12 -5.23 -13.55
N ASP A 132 -10.96 -4.51 -12.79
CA ASP A 132 -12.34 -4.21 -13.14
C ASP A 132 -12.59 -2.74 -12.79
N PRO A 133 -12.85 -1.87 -13.77
CA PRO A 133 -13.02 -0.43 -13.49
C PRO A 133 -14.22 -0.11 -12.59
N GLU A 134 -15.22 -0.98 -12.53
CA GLU A 134 -16.40 -0.77 -11.68
C GLU A 134 -16.20 -1.19 -10.23
N GLU A 135 -15.12 -1.88 -9.94
CA GLU A 135 -14.83 -2.44 -8.62
C GLU A 135 -14.20 -1.41 -7.67
N SER A 136 -13.66 -0.31 -8.19
CA SER A 136 -12.97 0.69 -7.39
C SER A 136 -13.68 2.05 -7.39
N GLU A 137 -13.42 2.82 -6.35
CA GLU A 137 -13.89 4.18 -6.17
C GLU A 137 -12.71 5.10 -5.93
N SER A 138 -12.86 6.37 -6.30
CA SER A 138 -11.80 7.37 -6.13
C SER A 138 -12.35 8.64 -5.50
N LEU A 139 -11.51 9.30 -4.71
CA LEU A 139 -11.74 10.64 -4.20
C LEU A 139 -10.51 11.49 -4.49
N SER A 140 -10.68 12.81 -4.59
CA SER A 140 -9.54 13.70 -4.73
C SER A 140 -8.67 13.70 -3.48
N ALA A 141 -7.38 13.98 -3.63
CA ALA A 141 -6.41 13.97 -2.53
C ALA A 141 -6.79 14.92 -1.40
N ASP A 142 -7.49 16.01 -1.71
CA ASP A 142 -7.94 17.01 -0.75
C ASP A 142 -9.39 16.82 -0.30
N SER A 143 -9.99 15.67 -0.56
CA SER A 143 -11.37 15.39 -0.18
C SER A 143 -11.58 15.56 1.33
N SER A 144 -12.64 16.29 1.71
CA SER A 144 -13.02 16.47 3.12
C SER A 144 -13.62 15.22 3.76
N GLN A 145 -13.93 14.20 2.96
CA GLN A 145 -14.44 12.93 3.47
C GLN A 145 -13.37 12.12 4.22
N ILE A 146 -12.09 12.40 3.95
CA ILE A 146 -10.98 11.69 4.59
C ILE A 146 -10.23 12.68 5.51
N PRO A 147 -10.15 12.39 6.82
CA PRO A 147 -9.56 13.32 7.79
C PRO A 147 -8.02 13.24 7.77
N TYR A 148 -7.45 13.56 6.62
CA TYR A 148 -5.99 13.54 6.43
C TYR A 148 -5.58 14.66 5.48
N GLN A 149 -4.52 15.37 5.83
CA GLN A 149 -3.90 16.39 4.99
C GLN A 149 -2.51 15.93 4.55
N TRP A 150 -2.31 15.86 3.25
CA TRP A 150 -1.01 15.56 2.69
C TRP A 150 -0.09 16.77 2.82
N ASN A 151 1.10 16.55 3.34
CA ASN A 151 2.16 17.56 3.37
C ASN A 151 3.05 17.38 2.16
N PRO A 152 3.19 18.41 1.31
CA PRO A 152 4.07 18.35 0.15
C PRO A 152 5.55 18.19 0.54
#